data_d9dc078ec73b99539aaf0bf218e3540a
#
_entry.id   d9dc078ec73b99539aaf0bf218e3540a
#
_cell.length_a   1.000
_cell.length_b   1.000
_cell.length_c   1.000
_cell.angle_alpha   90.00
_cell.angle_beta   90.00
_cell.angle_gamma   90.00
#
_symmetry.space_group_name_H-M   'P 1'
#
loop_
_entity.id
_entity.type
_entity.pdbx_description
1 polymer ?
#
loop_
_entity_poly.entity_id
_entity_poly.type
_entity_poly.pdbx_seq_one_letter_code
_entity_poly.pdbx_strand_id
1 'polypeptide(L)'
;TAINELFTENFSQLSPKGKAYLEIQNKEDIFEGGVDITLKIAKGKYFDVSSLSGGEQTLIALSLIFSIQKFNPYAFYILDEIDAALDKRNSELLANLLKKYMQSGQYIVISHNDSIISGSNTLYGVSMNQGISKITSLRLEEMSGDKSE
;
A
#
# COMPACT_ATOMS: atom_id res chain seq x y z
N THR A 1 7.77 10.01 -16.59
CA THR A 1 7.79 10.89 -15.39
C THR A 1 8.18 10.07 -14.16
N ALA A 2 8.87 10.68 -13.18
CA ALA A 2 9.34 9.99 -11.97
C ALA A 2 8.21 9.24 -11.21
N ILE A 3 7.01 9.83 -11.13
CA ILE A 3 5.83 9.18 -10.53
C ILE A 3 5.46 7.89 -11.29
N ASN A 4 5.52 7.89 -12.62
CA ASN A 4 5.16 6.72 -13.42
C ASN A 4 6.15 5.56 -13.21
N GLU A 5 7.44 5.85 -13.07
CA GLU A 5 8.46 4.85 -12.76
C GLU A 5 8.23 4.23 -11.38
N LEU A 6 7.99 5.07 -10.35
CA LEU A 6 7.65 4.64 -9.01
C LEU A 6 6.36 3.82 -8.97
N PHE A 7 5.34 4.25 -9.72
CA PHE A 7 4.06 3.54 -9.81
C PHE A 7 4.23 2.15 -10.44
N THR A 8 4.97 2.07 -11.54
CA THR A 8 5.27 0.79 -12.20
C THR A 8 6.07 -0.15 -11.27
N GLU A 9 7.05 0.39 -10.55
CA GLU A 9 7.84 -0.37 -9.57
C GLU A 9 6.98 -0.89 -8.43
N ASN A 10 6.19 -0.01 -7.78
CA ASN A 10 5.32 -0.39 -6.66
C ASN A 10 4.28 -1.42 -7.08
N PHE A 11 3.64 -1.22 -8.24
CA PHE A 11 2.66 -2.18 -8.74
C PHE A 11 3.30 -3.55 -9.01
N SER A 12 4.51 -3.60 -9.54
CA SER A 12 5.21 -4.87 -9.79
C SER A 12 5.52 -5.66 -8.51
N GLN A 13 5.64 -4.97 -7.37
CA GLN A 13 5.83 -5.61 -6.05
C GLN A 13 4.52 -6.14 -5.47
N LEU A 14 3.39 -5.50 -5.79
CA LEU A 14 2.05 -5.87 -5.31
C LEU A 14 1.33 -6.84 -6.24
N SER A 15 1.68 -6.90 -7.52
CA SER A 15 1.03 -7.78 -8.49
C SER A 15 2.02 -8.42 -9.45
N PRO A 16 2.14 -9.75 -9.46
CA PRO A 16 2.99 -10.47 -10.41
C PRO A 16 2.36 -10.57 -11.82
N LYS A 17 1.13 -10.08 -12.02
CA LYS A 17 0.36 -10.29 -13.26
C LYS A 17 0.77 -9.40 -14.43
N GLY A 18 1.57 -8.34 -14.20
CA GLY A 18 1.94 -7.44 -15.27
C GLY A 18 2.58 -6.13 -14.79
N LYS A 19 2.52 -5.14 -15.65
CA LYS A 19 3.01 -3.78 -15.35
C LYS A 19 1.87 -2.79 -15.49
N ALA A 20 1.79 -1.82 -14.58
CA ALA A 20 0.87 -0.70 -14.67
C ALA A 20 1.63 0.57 -15.04
N TYR A 21 0.97 1.42 -15.82
CA TYR A 21 1.51 2.70 -16.29
C TYR A 21 0.46 3.79 -16.14
N LEU A 22 0.92 5.01 -15.94
CA LEU A 22 0.12 6.21 -15.99
C LEU A 22 0.23 6.83 -17.38
N GLU A 23 -0.89 7.11 -18.03
CA GLU A 23 -0.96 7.76 -19.33
C GLU A 23 -1.75 9.06 -19.23
N ILE A 24 -1.20 10.14 -19.77
CA ILE A 24 -1.87 11.45 -19.82
C ILE A 24 -2.87 11.44 -20.98
N GLN A 25 -4.14 11.75 -20.72
CA GLN A 25 -5.21 11.75 -21.72
C GLN A 25 -5.00 12.82 -22.80
N ASN A 26 -4.67 14.04 -22.38
CA ASN A 26 -4.38 15.14 -23.31
C ASN A 26 -2.88 15.46 -23.29
N LYS A 27 -2.18 15.13 -24.38
CA LYS A 27 -0.74 15.38 -24.51
C LYS A 27 -0.41 16.80 -24.95
N GLU A 28 -1.39 17.52 -25.53
CA GLU A 28 -1.22 18.90 -26.00
C GLU A 28 -1.41 19.87 -24.84
N ASP A 29 -2.39 19.62 -23.94
CA ASP A 29 -2.54 20.32 -22.68
C ASP A 29 -2.71 19.33 -21.53
N ILE A 30 -1.64 19.17 -20.77
CA ILE A 30 -1.57 18.22 -19.65
C ILE A 30 -2.48 18.57 -18.48
N PHE A 31 -3.00 19.81 -18.42
CA PHE A 31 -3.89 20.28 -17.38
C PHE A 31 -5.37 20.21 -17.78
N GLU A 32 -5.68 20.07 -19.07
CA GLU A 32 -7.06 19.89 -19.57
C GLU A 32 -7.53 18.44 -19.60
N GLY A 33 -6.67 17.47 -19.29
CA GLY A 33 -7.01 16.08 -19.29
C GLY A 33 -6.82 15.41 -17.93
N GLY A 34 -7.30 14.17 -17.81
CA GLY A 34 -7.02 13.28 -16.69
C GLY A 34 -5.77 12.44 -16.92
N VAL A 35 -5.54 11.52 -15.98
CA VAL A 35 -4.53 10.49 -16.07
C VAL A 35 -5.20 9.13 -16.06
N ASP A 36 -4.98 8.34 -17.10
CA ASP A 36 -5.46 6.98 -17.18
C ASP A 36 -4.44 6.00 -16.59
N ILE A 37 -4.95 4.93 -15.99
CA ILE A 37 -4.14 3.82 -15.54
C ILE A 37 -4.27 2.69 -16.55
N THR A 38 -3.18 2.38 -17.24
CA THR A 38 -3.10 1.31 -18.23
C THR A 38 -2.34 0.12 -17.69
N LEU A 39 -2.93 -1.07 -17.81
CA LEU A 39 -2.33 -2.33 -17.41
C LEU A 39 -1.83 -3.10 -18.63
N LYS A 40 -0.57 -3.50 -18.61
CA LYS A 40 0.04 -4.37 -19.61
C LYS A 40 0.38 -5.72 -18.98
N ILE A 41 -0.40 -6.75 -19.33
CA ILE A 41 -0.18 -8.12 -18.85
C ILE A 41 0.77 -8.86 -19.81
N ALA A 42 1.39 -9.94 -19.33
CA ALA A 42 2.22 -10.83 -20.13
C ALA A 42 1.49 -11.23 -21.42
N LYS A 43 2.14 -11.11 -22.59
CA LYS A 43 1.66 -11.21 -23.96
C LYS A 43 1.17 -9.90 -24.61
N GLY A 44 1.42 -8.74 -24.00
CA GLY A 44 1.18 -7.45 -24.64
C GLY A 44 -0.27 -6.99 -24.74
N LYS A 45 -1.20 -7.66 -24.03
CA LYS A 45 -2.58 -7.22 -23.93
C LYS A 45 -2.73 -6.11 -22.90
N TYR A 46 -3.43 -5.04 -23.27
CA TYR A 46 -3.83 -3.97 -22.38
C TYR A 46 -5.20 -4.28 -21.79
N PHE A 47 -5.37 -3.96 -20.51
CA PHE A 47 -6.63 -4.16 -19.80
C PHE A 47 -7.04 -2.87 -19.11
N ASP A 48 -8.34 -2.64 -19.10
CA ASP A 48 -8.94 -1.58 -18.31
C ASP A 48 -8.97 -2.02 -16.82
N VAL A 49 -8.71 -1.06 -15.93
CA VAL A 49 -8.77 -1.28 -14.47
C VAL A 49 -10.13 -1.77 -14.02
N SER A 50 -11.21 -1.36 -14.70
CA SER A 50 -12.59 -1.77 -14.40
C SER A 50 -12.84 -3.28 -14.60
N SER A 51 -12.00 -3.97 -15.36
CA SER A 51 -12.09 -5.42 -15.59
C SER A 51 -11.43 -6.27 -14.52
N LEU A 52 -10.80 -5.65 -13.53
CA LEU A 52 -10.08 -6.31 -12.45
C LEU A 52 -10.99 -6.60 -11.24
N SER A 53 -10.57 -7.55 -10.39
CA SER A 53 -11.22 -7.78 -9.10
C SER A 53 -11.03 -6.57 -8.16
N GLY A 54 -11.92 -6.40 -7.17
CA GLY A 54 -11.84 -5.30 -6.20
C GLY A 54 -10.49 -5.26 -5.48
N GLY A 55 -9.94 -6.40 -5.07
CA GLY A 55 -8.61 -6.47 -4.45
C GLY A 55 -7.49 -6.01 -5.40
N GLU A 56 -7.54 -6.36 -6.69
CA GLU A 56 -6.56 -5.90 -7.68
C GLU A 56 -6.66 -4.38 -7.91
N GLN A 57 -7.88 -3.84 -7.97
CA GLN A 57 -8.10 -2.39 -8.07
C GLN A 57 -7.53 -1.66 -6.85
N THR A 58 -7.72 -2.22 -5.64
CA THR A 58 -7.13 -1.69 -4.40
C THR A 58 -5.60 -1.66 -4.47
N LEU A 59 -4.95 -2.72 -4.95
CA LEU A 59 -3.50 -2.76 -5.10
C LEU A 59 -2.98 -1.70 -6.08
N ILE A 60 -3.71 -1.43 -7.15
CA ILE A 60 -3.39 -0.36 -8.10
C ILE A 60 -3.47 1.01 -7.42
N ALA A 61 -4.58 1.28 -6.73
CA ALA A 61 -4.77 2.54 -6.01
C ALA A 61 -3.67 2.76 -4.96
N LEU A 62 -3.34 1.74 -4.17
CA LEU A 62 -2.26 1.80 -3.18
C LEU A 62 -0.89 2.02 -3.84
N SER A 63 -0.62 1.38 -4.99
CA SER A 63 0.62 1.59 -5.76
C SER A 63 0.78 3.06 -6.16
N LEU A 64 -0.31 3.69 -6.60
CA LEU A 64 -0.31 5.11 -6.98
C LEU A 64 -0.12 6.01 -5.75
N ILE A 65 -0.86 5.77 -4.66
CA ILE A 65 -0.76 6.54 -3.42
C ILE A 65 0.68 6.51 -2.89
N PHE A 66 1.30 5.32 -2.77
CA PHE A 66 2.67 5.20 -2.31
C PHE A 66 3.68 5.85 -3.26
N SER A 67 3.41 5.87 -4.56
CA SER A 67 4.27 6.55 -5.52
C SER A 67 4.24 8.06 -5.36
N ILE A 68 3.06 8.62 -5.12
CA ILE A 68 2.88 10.05 -4.82
C ILE A 68 3.56 10.39 -3.49
N GLN A 69 3.38 9.57 -2.45
CA GLN A 69 4.02 9.75 -1.15
C GLN A 69 5.55 9.76 -1.25
N LYS A 70 6.13 8.87 -2.05
CA LYS A 70 7.57 8.83 -2.26
C LYS A 70 8.09 10.03 -3.04
N PHE A 71 7.29 10.53 -3.98
CA PHE A 71 7.64 11.71 -4.78
C PHE A 71 7.54 13.01 -3.97
N ASN A 72 6.51 13.10 -3.11
CA ASN A 72 6.26 14.27 -2.25
C ASN A 72 5.93 13.79 -0.82
N PRO A 73 6.95 13.49 0.02
CA PRO A 73 6.73 12.91 1.33
C PRO A 73 6.14 13.91 2.33
N TYR A 74 5.22 13.40 3.15
CA TYR A 74 4.65 14.11 4.32
C TYR A 74 5.29 13.61 5.61
N ALA A 75 5.09 14.34 6.70
CA ALA A 75 5.64 14.01 8.02
C ALA A 75 5.06 12.70 8.59
N PHE A 76 3.79 12.40 8.33
CA PHE A 76 3.12 11.17 8.74
C PHE A 76 1.96 10.82 7.81
N TYR A 77 1.50 9.57 7.89
CA TYR A 77 0.41 9.00 7.11
C TYR A 77 -0.54 8.25 8.03
N ILE A 78 -1.84 8.37 7.80
CA ILE A 78 -2.88 7.58 8.46
C ILE A 78 -3.56 6.74 7.39
N LEU A 79 -3.52 5.44 7.56
CA LEU A 79 -4.09 4.44 6.65
C LEU A 79 -5.17 3.67 7.41
N ASP A 80 -6.42 3.83 6.99
CA ASP A 80 -7.57 3.24 7.67
C ASP A 80 -8.15 2.11 6.81
N GLU A 81 -8.07 0.87 7.32
CA GLU A 81 -8.59 -0.37 6.72
C GLU A 81 -8.26 -0.54 5.22
N ILE A 82 -7.07 -0.11 4.79
CA ILE A 82 -6.64 -0.16 3.37
C ILE A 82 -6.52 -1.58 2.82
N ASP A 83 -6.57 -2.58 3.67
CA ASP A 83 -6.48 -4.01 3.37
C ASP A 83 -7.83 -4.74 3.41
N ALA A 84 -8.94 -4.04 3.69
CA ALA A 84 -10.25 -4.67 3.86
C ALA A 84 -10.74 -5.46 2.62
N ALA A 85 -10.34 -5.07 1.41
CA ALA A 85 -10.69 -5.75 0.16
C ALA A 85 -9.65 -6.78 -0.29
N LEU A 86 -8.56 -6.99 0.47
CA LEU A 86 -7.45 -7.85 0.08
C LEU A 86 -7.60 -9.26 0.64
N ASP A 87 -7.23 -10.25 -0.16
CA ASP A 87 -7.00 -11.61 0.32
C ASP A 87 -5.69 -11.71 1.12
N LYS A 88 -5.46 -12.86 1.77
CA LYS A 88 -4.29 -13.09 2.60
C LYS A 88 -2.96 -12.81 1.86
N ARG A 89 -2.83 -13.30 0.62
CA ARG A 89 -1.63 -13.13 -0.19
C ARG A 89 -1.36 -11.66 -0.52
N ASN A 90 -2.40 -10.95 -0.95
CA ASN A 90 -2.29 -9.54 -1.29
C ASN A 90 -2.02 -8.68 -0.06
N SER A 91 -2.57 -9.05 1.10
CA SER A 91 -2.26 -8.39 2.38
C SER A 91 -0.79 -8.59 2.81
N GLU A 92 -0.21 -9.77 2.58
CA GLU A 92 1.21 -10.02 2.83
C GLU A 92 2.11 -9.16 1.93
N LEU A 93 1.75 -9.01 0.65
CA LEU A 93 2.46 -8.14 -0.29
C LEU A 93 2.37 -6.66 0.15
N LEU A 94 1.19 -6.23 0.57
CA LEU A 94 0.98 -4.88 1.10
C LEU A 94 1.80 -4.65 2.38
N ALA A 95 1.82 -5.60 3.32
CA ALA A 95 2.61 -5.50 4.54
C ALA A 95 4.12 -5.34 4.24
N ASN A 96 4.64 -6.07 3.25
CA ASN A 96 6.03 -5.95 2.81
C ASN A 96 6.32 -4.56 2.18
N LEU A 97 5.38 -4.04 1.39
CA LEU A 97 5.51 -2.72 0.82
C LEU A 97 5.47 -1.63 1.91
N LEU A 98 4.56 -1.74 2.88
CA LEU A 98 4.49 -0.83 4.04
C LEU A 98 5.82 -0.81 4.81
N LYS A 99 6.41 -1.97 5.11
CA LYS A 99 7.73 -2.04 5.79
C LYS A 99 8.81 -1.25 5.07
N LYS A 100 8.82 -1.28 3.73
CA LYS A 100 9.76 -0.48 2.92
C LYS A 100 9.54 1.02 3.11
N TYR A 101 8.29 1.47 3.12
CA TYR A 101 7.94 2.88 3.24
C TYR A 101 8.09 3.42 4.66
N MET A 102 7.84 2.61 5.68
CA MET A 102 7.99 2.96 7.10
C MET A 102 9.42 3.35 7.49
N GLN A 103 10.42 3.00 6.69
CA GLN A 103 11.81 3.41 6.92
C GLN A 103 12.04 4.92 6.71
N SER A 104 11.17 5.58 5.95
CA SER A 104 11.31 6.99 5.57
C SER A 104 10.18 7.89 6.06
N GLY A 105 9.24 7.38 6.87
CA GLY A 105 8.11 8.15 7.36
C GLY A 105 7.39 7.46 8.51
N GLN A 106 6.53 8.20 9.21
CA GLN A 106 5.67 7.66 10.26
C GLN A 106 4.34 7.22 9.66
N TYR A 107 3.95 5.97 9.94
CA TYR A 107 2.69 5.39 9.49
C TYR A 107 1.84 4.97 10.69
N ILE A 108 0.60 5.42 10.72
CA ILE A 108 -0.44 4.98 11.64
C ILE A 108 -1.40 4.15 10.79
N VAL A 109 -1.47 2.85 11.06
CA VAL A 109 -2.28 1.92 10.27
C VAL A 109 -3.35 1.30 11.14
N ILE A 110 -4.60 1.41 10.72
CA ILE A 110 -5.75 0.74 11.32
C ILE A 110 -6.03 -0.48 10.46
N SER A 111 -5.94 -1.67 11.05
CA SER A 111 -6.13 -2.94 10.35
C SER A 111 -6.49 -4.06 11.33
N HIS A 112 -7.19 -5.06 10.84
CA HIS A 112 -7.45 -6.33 11.53
C HIS A 112 -6.60 -7.48 10.98
N ASN A 113 -5.68 -7.20 10.07
CA ASN A 113 -4.90 -8.21 9.37
C ASN A 113 -3.60 -8.53 10.10
N ASP A 114 -3.40 -9.80 10.43
CA ASP A 114 -2.22 -10.27 11.17
C ASP A 114 -0.89 -9.94 10.46
N SER A 115 -0.86 -9.95 9.12
CA SER A 115 0.35 -9.66 8.34
C SER A 115 0.79 -8.21 8.49
N ILE A 116 -0.18 -7.28 8.59
CA ILE A 116 0.08 -5.85 8.82
C ILE A 116 0.44 -5.61 10.27
N ILE A 117 -0.34 -6.18 11.20
CA ILE A 117 -0.13 -6.06 12.65
C ILE A 117 1.27 -6.54 13.04
N SER A 118 1.68 -7.71 12.56
CA SER A 118 3.01 -8.29 12.86
C SER A 118 4.18 -7.48 12.31
N GLY A 119 3.92 -6.60 11.34
CA GLY A 119 4.93 -5.70 10.76
C GLY A 119 5.11 -4.38 11.51
N SER A 120 4.31 -4.09 12.54
CA SER A 120 4.33 -2.83 13.27
C SER A 120 5.41 -2.80 14.36
N ASN A 121 5.91 -1.61 14.70
CA ASN A 121 6.83 -1.40 15.83
C ASN A 121 6.08 -1.21 17.15
N THR A 122 4.88 -0.66 17.10
CA THR A 122 4.04 -0.37 18.26
C THR A 122 2.59 -0.71 17.93
N LEU A 123 1.92 -1.40 18.81
CA LEU A 123 0.51 -1.75 18.70
C LEU A 123 -0.33 -0.92 19.68
N TYR A 124 -1.46 -0.43 19.19
CA TYR A 124 -2.50 0.18 20.00
C TYR A 124 -3.77 -0.66 19.88
N GLY A 125 -4.10 -1.40 20.94
CA GLY A 125 -5.36 -2.11 21.04
C GLY A 125 -6.46 -1.18 21.51
N VAL A 126 -7.60 -1.18 20.83
CA VAL A 126 -8.79 -0.44 21.25
C VAL A 126 -9.85 -1.45 21.67
N SER A 127 -10.32 -1.34 22.91
CA SER A 127 -11.41 -2.18 23.44
C SER A 127 -12.54 -1.30 23.95
N MET A 128 -13.76 -1.84 23.94
CA MET A 128 -14.93 -1.16 24.51
C MET A 128 -15.37 -1.89 25.76
N ASN A 129 -15.54 -1.14 26.85
CA ASN A 129 -16.12 -1.65 28.09
C ASN A 129 -17.22 -0.70 28.56
N GLN A 130 -18.45 -1.19 28.65
CA GLN A 130 -19.65 -0.44 29.07
C GLN A 130 -19.85 0.87 28.24
N GLY A 131 -19.61 0.81 26.91
CA GLY A 131 -19.77 1.97 26.04
C GLY A 131 -18.60 2.97 26.07
N ILE A 132 -17.54 2.69 26.81
CA ILE A 132 -16.35 3.53 26.91
C ILE A 132 -15.18 2.82 26.22
N SER A 133 -14.57 3.50 25.24
CA SER A 133 -13.37 3.00 24.56
C SER A 133 -12.13 3.15 25.45
N LYS A 134 -11.33 2.11 25.54
CA LYS A 134 -10.04 2.09 26.23
C LYS A 134 -8.94 1.77 25.23
N ILE A 135 -7.82 2.49 25.34
CA ILE A 135 -6.63 2.29 24.49
C ILE A 135 -5.54 1.66 25.36
N THR A 136 -4.93 0.60 24.85
CA THR A 136 -3.77 -0.06 25.45
C THR A 136 -2.67 -0.11 24.41
N SER A 137 -1.45 0.34 24.75
CA SER A 137 -0.29 0.29 23.85
C SER A 137 0.66 -0.83 24.26
N LEU A 138 1.21 -1.49 23.23
CA LEU A 138 2.26 -2.49 23.36
C LEU A 138 3.38 -2.14 22.38
N ARG A 139 4.60 -2.00 22.87
CA ARG A 139 5.78 -1.89 22.02
C ARG A 139 6.28 -3.29 21.70
N LEU A 140 6.36 -3.63 20.43
CA LEU A 140 6.97 -4.87 19.99
C LEU A 140 8.48 -4.63 19.97
N GLU A 141 9.19 -5.17 20.95
CA GLU A 141 10.64 -5.26 20.90
C GLU A 141 10.98 -6.34 19.86
N GLU A 142 11.87 -6.01 18.92
CA GLU A 142 12.50 -7.05 18.11
C GLU A 142 13.19 -8.00 19.11
N MET A 143 12.71 -9.23 19.16
CA MET A 143 13.46 -10.30 19.80
C MET A 143 14.71 -10.53 18.94
N SER A 144 15.74 -9.73 19.16
CA SER A 144 17.08 -10.01 18.72
C SER A 144 17.45 -11.33 19.38
N GLY A 145 17.33 -12.39 18.60
CA GLY A 145 17.78 -13.73 19.03
C GLY A 145 19.24 -13.65 19.34
N ASP A 146 19.54 -13.53 20.61
CA ASP A 146 20.86 -13.84 21.16
C ASP A 146 21.10 -15.33 20.88
N LYS A 147 21.77 -15.61 19.79
CA LYS A 147 22.42 -16.90 19.56
C LYS A 147 23.83 -16.78 20.12
N SER A 148 23.95 -16.81 21.42
CA SER A 148 25.17 -17.17 22.11
C SER A 148 24.99 -18.58 22.66
N GLU A 149 25.55 -19.52 21.99
CA GLU A 149 26.39 -20.66 22.41
C GLU A 149 26.22 -21.83 21.43
#